data_33ea9437d170cad67e6ec7514deeeeca
#
_entry.id   33ea9437d170cad67e6ec7514deeeeca
#
_cell.length_a   1.000
_cell.length_b   1.000
_cell.length_c   1.000
_cell.angle_alpha   90.00
_cell.angle_beta   90.00
_cell.angle_gamma   90.00
#
_symmetry.space_group_name_H-M   'P 1'
#
loop_
_entity.id
_entity.type
_entity.pdbx_description
1 polymer ?
#
loop_
_entity_poly.entity_id
_entity_poly.type
_entity_poly.pdbx_seq_one_letter_code
_entity_poly.pdbx_strand_id
1 'polypeptide(L)'
;MELIESEKADKVFILDFLMEYQEFREKDVIVSSNIQDLESFCEQAWDASSKERKTLVVFDEIHNYGKKCPPIEILYRFGRHWNIEIIAASHRFADLPMITRSQTQQYYVFQVTEKCDLEFLRYSLSKEKVEQISNLADHKYVVLEF
;
A
#
# COMPACT_ATOMS: atom_id res chain seq x y z
N MET A 1 -9.01 6.82 -0.78
CA MET A 1 -9.90 6.77 -1.94
C MET A 1 -9.47 7.70 -3.07
N GLU A 2 -9.28 8.99 -2.82
CA GLU A 2 -8.77 9.94 -3.84
C GLU A 2 -7.51 9.47 -4.58
N LEU A 3 -6.61 8.74 -3.94
CA LEU A 3 -5.39 8.21 -4.57
C LEU A 3 -5.69 7.15 -5.64
N ILE A 4 -6.64 6.27 -5.39
CA ILE A 4 -7.04 5.22 -6.36
C ILE A 4 -7.74 5.85 -7.56
N GLU A 5 -8.61 6.83 -7.32
CA GLU A 5 -9.33 7.56 -8.38
C GLU A 5 -8.41 8.44 -9.23
N SER A 6 -7.31 8.95 -8.64
CA SER A 6 -6.34 9.78 -9.36
C SER A 6 -5.43 8.98 -10.29
N GLU A 7 -5.26 7.68 -10.03
CA GLU A 7 -4.40 6.80 -10.80
C GLU A 7 -5.15 6.22 -12.02
N LYS A 8 -4.74 6.65 -13.22
CA LYS A 8 -5.26 6.09 -14.48
C LYS A 8 -4.63 4.73 -14.73
N ALA A 9 -5.22 3.68 -14.21
CA ALA A 9 -4.80 2.31 -14.45
C ALA A 9 -5.79 1.60 -15.40
N ASP A 10 -5.26 0.70 -16.23
CA ASP A 10 -6.08 -0.12 -17.14
C ASP A 10 -6.77 -1.27 -16.40
N LYS A 11 -6.16 -1.73 -15.30
CA LYS A 11 -6.73 -2.71 -14.37
C LYS A 11 -6.39 -2.38 -12.93
N VAL A 12 -7.33 -2.63 -12.03
CA VAL A 12 -7.18 -2.42 -10.60
C VAL A 12 -7.51 -3.71 -9.85
N PHE A 13 -6.61 -4.11 -8.96
CA PHE A 13 -6.78 -5.22 -8.04
C PHE A 13 -6.78 -4.69 -6.62
N ILE A 14 -7.83 -4.96 -5.84
CA ILE A 14 -7.97 -4.50 -4.47
C ILE A 14 -8.08 -5.71 -3.55
N LEU A 15 -7.15 -5.87 -2.63
CA LEU A 15 -7.27 -6.80 -1.53
C LEU A 15 -7.82 -6.05 -0.32
N ASP A 16 -9.11 -6.23 -0.10
CA ASP A 16 -9.98 -5.44 0.78
C ASP A 16 -10.28 -6.24 2.06
N PHE A 17 -9.39 -6.13 3.04
CA PHE A 17 -9.50 -6.89 4.29
C PHE A 17 -10.76 -6.54 5.10
N LEU A 18 -11.16 -5.28 5.09
CA LEU A 18 -12.29 -4.77 5.87
C LEU A 18 -13.62 -4.75 5.10
N MET A 19 -13.62 -5.18 3.84
CA MET A 19 -14.80 -5.17 2.95
C MET A 19 -15.39 -3.77 2.72
N GLU A 20 -14.53 -2.74 2.66
CA GLU A 20 -14.94 -1.34 2.47
C GLU A 20 -15.04 -0.94 1.00
N TYR A 21 -14.45 -1.73 0.09
CA TYR A 21 -14.35 -1.41 -1.35
C TYR A 21 -15.29 -2.24 -2.23
N GLN A 22 -16.29 -2.91 -1.67
CA GLN A 22 -17.19 -3.82 -2.42
C GLN A 22 -18.05 -3.10 -3.47
N GLU A 23 -18.29 -1.81 -3.30
CA GLU A 23 -19.04 -0.97 -4.27
C GLU A 23 -18.24 -0.65 -5.52
N PHE A 24 -16.89 -0.77 -5.50
CA PHE A 24 -16.01 -0.49 -6.63
C PHE A 24 -15.88 -1.65 -7.64
N ARG A 25 -16.78 -2.61 -7.63
CA ARG A 25 -16.77 -3.74 -8.57
C ARG A 25 -17.21 -3.30 -9.96
N GLU A 26 -16.32 -2.65 -10.66
CA GLU A 26 -16.46 -2.30 -12.09
C GLU A 26 -15.76 -3.34 -12.98
N LYS A 27 -15.94 -3.22 -14.30
CA LYS A 27 -15.42 -4.20 -15.27
C LYS A 27 -13.91 -4.46 -15.16
N ASP A 28 -13.13 -3.44 -14.82
CA ASP A 28 -11.67 -3.51 -14.75
C ASP A 28 -11.15 -3.45 -13.31
N VAL A 29 -12.05 -3.59 -12.32
CA VAL A 29 -11.73 -3.62 -10.89
C VAL A 29 -12.07 -4.99 -10.32
N ILE A 30 -11.06 -5.66 -9.75
CA ILE A 30 -11.18 -6.96 -9.09
C ILE A 30 -10.96 -6.75 -7.60
N VAL A 31 -12.01 -6.99 -6.80
CA VAL A 31 -11.95 -6.87 -5.34
C VAL A 31 -12.00 -8.27 -4.72
N SER A 32 -11.01 -8.60 -3.91
CA SER A 32 -10.96 -9.82 -3.09
C SER A 32 -10.89 -9.43 -1.61
N SER A 33 -11.68 -10.12 -0.77
CA SER A 33 -11.69 -9.91 0.69
C SER A 33 -11.20 -11.13 1.47
N ASN A 34 -10.75 -12.17 0.77
CA ASN A 34 -10.30 -13.40 1.39
C ASN A 34 -8.76 -13.46 1.45
N ILE A 35 -8.20 -13.37 2.64
CA ILE A 35 -6.75 -13.46 2.87
C ILE A 35 -6.19 -14.84 2.46
N GLN A 36 -7.01 -15.90 2.47
CA GLN A 36 -6.59 -17.24 2.04
C GLN A 36 -6.31 -17.30 0.54
N ASP A 37 -6.87 -16.38 -0.23
CA ASP A 37 -6.69 -16.27 -1.67
C ASP A 37 -5.54 -15.31 -2.06
N LEU A 38 -4.72 -14.85 -1.09
CA LEU A 38 -3.66 -13.88 -1.33
C LEU A 38 -2.69 -14.30 -2.44
N GLU A 39 -2.27 -15.56 -2.46
CA GLU A 39 -1.38 -16.07 -3.49
C GLU A 39 -2.04 -15.99 -4.87
N SER A 40 -3.24 -16.51 -4.99
CA SER A 40 -4.04 -16.46 -6.22
C SER A 40 -4.35 -15.02 -6.64
N PHE A 41 -4.59 -14.12 -5.70
CA PHE A 41 -4.79 -12.70 -5.97
C PHE A 41 -3.54 -12.05 -6.58
N CYS A 42 -2.37 -12.30 -6.00
CA CYS A 42 -1.11 -11.79 -6.51
C CYS A 42 -0.76 -12.37 -7.89
N GLU A 43 -1.03 -13.67 -8.11
CA GLU A 43 -0.87 -14.32 -9.40
C GLU A 43 -1.78 -13.71 -10.47
N GLN A 44 -3.05 -13.49 -10.16
CA GLN A 44 -3.99 -12.85 -11.09
C GLN A 44 -3.57 -11.43 -11.46
N ALA A 45 -3.09 -10.65 -10.47
CA ALA A 45 -2.57 -9.31 -10.73
C ALA A 45 -1.33 -9.35 -11.63
N TRP A 46 -0.46 -10.33 -11.41
CA TRP A 46 0.73 -10.56 -12.22
C TRP A 46 0.38 -10.98 -13.66
N ASP A 47 -0.51 -11.94 -13.84
CA ASP A 47 -0.92 -12.45 -15.15
C ASP A 47 -1.67 -11.38 -15.97
N ALA A 48 -2.39 -10.48 -15.30
CA ALA A 48 -3.06 -9.37 -15.96
C ALA A 48 -2.11 -8.24 -16.39
N SER A 49 -0.90 -8.19 -15.81
CA SER A 49 0.06 -7.12 -16.06
C SER A 49 0.75 -7.27 -17.41
N SER A 50 1.19 -6.16 -17.98
CA SER A 50 2.06 -6.11 -19.16
C SER A 50 2.82 -4.80 -19.19
N LYS A 51 3.89 -4.73 -19.99
CA LYS A 51 4.65 -3.47 -20.16
C LYS A 51 3.82 -2.34 -20.77
N GLU A 52 2.75 -2.67 -21.46
CA GLU A 52 1.90 -1.74 -22.23
C GLU A 52 0.66 -1.29 -21.44
N ARG A 53 0.28 -2.04 -20.41
CA ARG A 53 -0.92 -1.76 -19.60
C ARG A 53 -0.53 -1.52 -18.15
N LYS A 54 -1.01 -0.42 -17.60
CA LYS A 54 -0.81 -0.09 -16.20
C LYS A 54 -1.75 -0.92 -15.33
N THR A 55 -1.19 -1.69 -14.41
CA THR A 55 -1.93 -2.44 -13.40
C THR A 55 -1.70 -1.82 -12.03
N LEU A 56 -2.77 -1.48 -11.33
CA LEU A 56 -2.72 -0.99 -9.97
C LEU A 56 -3.12 -2.11 -9.01
N VAL A 57 -2.29 -2.36 -8.00
CA VAL A 57 -2.57 -3.31 -6.93
C VAL A 57 -2.68 -2.57 -5.60
N VAL A 58 -3.81 -2.71 -4.95
CA VAL A 58 -4.10 -2.06 -3.67
C VAL A 58 -4.17 -3.11 -2.58
N PHE A 59 -3.35 -2.96 -1.56
CA PHE A 59 -3.39 -3.76 -0.34
C PHE A 59 -3.95 -2.91 0.79
N ASP A 60 -5.18 -3.19 1.18
CA ASP A 60 -5.75 -2.61 2.38
C ASP A 60 -5.24 -3.38 3.61
N GLU A 61 -4.87 -2.64 4.67
CA GLU A 61 -4.34 -3.22 5.90
C GLU A 61 -3.19 -4.23 5.68
N ILE A 62 -2.18 -3.84 4.89
CA ILE A 62 -1.09 -4.72 4.44
C ILE A 62 -0.36 -5.43 5.60
N HIS A 63 -0.37 -4.87 6.80
CA HIS A 63 0.24 -5.48 7.99
C HIS A 63 -0.42 -6.80 8.40
N ASN A 64 -1.68 -7.04 8.02
CA ASN A 64 -2.40 -8.28 8.32
C ASN A 64 -1.90 -9.48 7.51
N TYR A 65 -1.16 -9.25 6.43
CA TYR A 65 -0.62 -10.34 5.57
C TYR A 65 0.72 -10.90 6.06
N GLY A 66 1.19 -10.43 7.22
CA GLY A 66 2.40 -10.90 7.87
C GLY A 66 3.68 -10.24 7.37
N LYS A 67 4.74 -10.37 8.19
CA LYS A 67 6.04 -9.71 7.93
C LYS A 67 6.82 -10.33 6.78
N LYS A 68 6.50 -11.58 6.40
CA LYS A 68 7.08 -12.29 5.27
C LYS A 68 5.95 -12.88 4.45
N CYS A 69 5.74 -12.34 3.28
CA CYS A 69 4.73 -12.78 2.34
C CYS A 69 5.32 -12.83 0.93
N PRO A 70 5.83 -14.02 0.51
CA PRO A 70 6.52 -14.16 -0.78
C PRO A 70 5.74 -13.63 -1.99
N PRO A 71 4.42 -13.86 -2.13
CA PRO A 71 3.66 -13.30 -3.26
C PRO A 71 3.70 -11.76 -3.31
N ILE A 72 3.54 -11.09 -2.17
CA ILE A 72 3.66 -9.63 -2.08
C ILE A 72 5.09 -9.19 -2.36
N GLU A 73 6.09 -9.89 -1.84
CA GLU A 73 7.50 -9.56 -2.08
C GLU A 73 7.85 -9.60 -3.57
N ILE A 74 7.31 -10.55 -4.33
CA ILE A 74 7.51 -10.66 -5.77
C ILE A 74 6.95 -9.43 -6.49
N LEU A 75 5.74 -9.01 -6.15
CA LEU A 75 5.13 -7.81 -6.72
C LEU A 75 5.96 -6.56 -6.44
N TYR A 76 6.43 -6.35 -5.21
CA TYR A 76 7.27 -5.20 -4.85
C TYR A 76 8.63 -5.21 -5.56
N ARG A 77 9.28 -6.38 -5.70
CA ARG A 77 10.62 -6.48 -6.32
C ARG A 77 10.59 -6.32 -7.82
N PHE A 78 9.60 -6.88 -8.48
CA PHE A 78 9.60 -7.05 -9.93
C PHE A 78 8.46 -6.33 -10.64
N GLY A 79 7.38 -5.96 -9.94
CA GLY A 79 6.17 -5.40 -10.52
C GLY A 79 6.42 -4.17 -11.40
N ARG A 80 7.34 -3.28 -11.01
CA ARG A 80 7.68 -2.08 -11.79
C ARG A 80 8.17 -2.39 -13.21
N HIS A 81 8.77 -3.55 -13.44
CA HIS A 81 9.23 -3.97 -14.77
C HIS A 81 8.06 -4.39 -15.68
N TRP A 82 6.90 -4.63 -15.09
CA TRP A 82 5.66 -5.05 -15.74
C TRP A 82 4.56 -3.99 -15.61
N ASN A 83 4.95 -2.76 -15.33
CA ASN A 83 4.03 -1.63 -15.17
C ASN A 83 2.96 -1.86 -14.08
N ILE A 84 3.37 -2.53 -12.99
CA ILE A 84 2.54 -2.69 -11.80
C ILE A 84 2.91 -1.59 -10.81
N GLU A 85 1.94 -0.82 -10.39
CA GLU A 85 2.01 0.10 -9.25
C GLU A 85 1.32 -0.51 -8.04
N ILE A 86 1.83 -0.21 -6.85
CA ILE A 86 1.30 -0.75 -5.61
C ILE A 86 0.96 0.41 -4.67
N ILE A 87 -0.27 0.40 -4.16
CA ILE A 87 -0.70 1.23 -3.03
C ILE A 87 -0.94 0.30 -1.85
N ALA A 88 -0.38 0.63 -0.70
CA ALA A 88 -0.59 -0.15 0.52
C ALA A 88 -1.00 0.77 1.66
N ALA A 89 -2.10 0.43 2.32
CA ALA A 89 -2.55 1.09 3.53
C ALA A 89 -2.15 0.30 4.78
N SER A 90 -1.86 1.00 5.87
CA SER A 90 -1.60 0.40 7.18
C SER A 90 -1.82 1.44 8.29
N HIS A 91 -2.39 1.01 9.40
CA HIS A 91 -2.52 1.85 10.60
C HIS A 91 -1.21 2.00 11.39
N ARG A 92 -0.26 1.09 11.20
CA ARG A 92 0.97 1.01 11.98
C ARG A 92 2.20 0.96 11.08
N PHE A 93 3.08 1.94 11.21
CA PHE A 93 4.31 1.99 10.44
C PHE A 93 5.30 0.88 10.85
N ALA A 94 5.36 0.59 12.16
CA ALA A 94 6.23 -0.45 12.71
C ALA A 94 5.85 -1.87 12.26
N ASP A 95 4.58 -2.10 11.91
CA ASP A 95 4.05 -3.40 11.50
C ASP A 95 4.13 -3.64 9.98
N LEU A 96 4.53 -2.62 9.20
CA LEU A 96 4.74 -2.78 7.76
C LEU A 96 5.81 -3.84 7.47
N PRO A 97 5.59 -4.73 6.49
CA PRO A 97 6.62 -5.63 6.00
C PRO A 97 7.89 -4.87 5.59
N MET A 98 9.06 -5.46 5.83
CA MET A 98 10.34 -4.79 5.50
C MET A 98 10.44 -4.45 4.00
N ILE A 99 9.94 -5.34 3.14
CA ILE A 99 9.95 -5.12 1.69
C ILE A 99 9.10 -3.90 1.31
N THR A 100 7.92 -3.75 1.89
CA THR A 100 7.06 -2.58 1.68
C THR A 100 7.81 -1.31 2.04
N ARG A 101 8.42 -1.26 3.22
CA ARG A 101 9.17 -0.07 3.68
C ARG A 101 10.36 0.27 2.78
N SER A 102 11.10 -0.75 2.30
CA SER A 102 12.33 -0.54 1.53
C SER A 102 12.10 -0.25 0.05
N GLN A 103 10.93 -0.58 -0.48
CA GLN A 103 10.62 -0.41 -1.91
C GLN A 103 9.56 0.68 -2.18
N THR A 104 8.94 1.22 -1.14
CA THR A 104 8.00 2.33 -1.28
C THR A 104 8.76 3.63 -1.57
N GLN A 105 8.36 4.31 -2.63
CA GLN A 105 8.96 5.57 -3.06
C GLN A 105 8.32 6.78 -2.39
N GLN A 106 7.03 6.68 -2.07
CA GLN A 106 6.26 7.79 -1.52
C GLN A 106 5.34 7.31 -0.40
N TYR A 107 5.33 8.04 0.71
CA TYR A 107 4.45 7.78 1.84
C TYR A 107 3.52 8.97 2.07
N TYR A 108 2.25 8.67 2.26
CA TYR A 108 1.25 9.59 2.77
C TYR A 108 1.05 9.29 4.25
N VAL A 109 1.67 10.07 5.11
CA VAL A 109 1.69 9.83 6.55
C VAL A 109 0.68 10.75 7.23
N PHE A 110 -0.38 10.15 7.76
CA PHE A 110 -1.36 10.83 8.60
C PHE A 110 -0.83 11.01 10.02
N GLN A 111 -1.66 11.55 10.92
CA GLN A 111 -1.26 11.72 12.30
C GLN A 111 -0.80 10.39 12.92
N VAL A 112 0.38 10.42 13.54
CA VAL A 112 0.95 9.28 14.29
C VAL A 112 1.17 9.71 15.72
N THR A 113 0.54 9.00 16.66
CA THR A 113 0.63 9.28 18.11
C THR A 113 1.33 8.15 18.88
N GLU A 114 1.37 6.95 18.31
CA GLU A 114 1.98 5.79 18.95
C GLU A 114 3.50 5.94 19.06
N LYS A 115 4.01 5.74 20.28
CA LYS A 115 5.42 5.96 20.61
C LYS A 115 6.37 5.14 19.75
N CYS A 116 6.07 3.86 19.53
CA CYS A 116 6.93 2.98 18.73
C CYS A 116 6.98 3.38 17.25
N ASP A 117 5.89 3.88 16.69
CA ASP A 117 5.85 4.37 15.32
C ASP A 117 6.62 5.69 15.19
N LEU A 118 6.48 6.60 16.17
CA LEU A 118 7.27 7.84 16.23
C LEU A 118 8.77 7.57 16.40
N GLU A 119 9.16 6.60 17.23
CA GLU A 119 10.55 6.18 17.36
C GLU A 119 11.09 5.63 16.04
N PHE A 120 10.28 4.84 15.33
CA PHE A 120 10.65 4.32 14.01
C PHE A 120 10.88 5.45 12.99
N LEU A 121 9.97 6.41 12.92
CA LEU A 121 10.09 7.56 12.03
C LEU A 121 11.33 8.42 12.34
N ARG A 122 11.75 8.51 13.59
CA ARG A 122 12.96 9.25 14.02
C ARG A 122 14.26 8.70 13.44
N TYR A 123 14.30 7.45 13.04
CA TYR A 123 15.49 6.90 12.37
C TYR A 123 15.66 7.40 10.93
N SER A 124 14.57 7.82 10.29
CA SER A 124 14.57 8.21 8.88
C SER A 124 14.27 9.69 8.64
N LEU A 125 13.71 10.38 9.63
CA LEU A 125 13.24 11.75 9.51
C LEU A 125 13.88 12.70 10.54
N SER A 126 13.93 13.99 10.21
CA SER A 126 14.33 15.01 11.17
C SER A 126 13.32 15.13 12.33
N LYS A 127 13.79 15.64 13.45
CA LYS A 127 12.93 15.84 14.64
C LYS A 127 11.73 16.74 14.33
N GLU A 128 11.93 17.79 13.55
CA GLU A 128 10.89 18.74 13.16
C GLU A 128 9.79 18.06 12.34
N LYS A 129 10.15 17.17 11.40
CA LYS A 129 9.17 16.41 10.62
C LYS A 129 8.38 15.44 11.49
N VAL A 130 9.02 14.78 12.45
CA VAL A 130 8.32 13.87 13.37
C VAL A 130 7.36 14.64 14.27
N GLU A 131 7.74 15.80 14.77
CA GLU A 131 6.86 16.69 15.52
C GLU A 131 5.68 17.19 14.66
N GLN A 132 5.93 17.54 13.40
CA GLN A 132 4.86 17.92 12.47
C GLN A 132 3.85 16.79 12.29
N ILE A 133 4.31 15.56 12.06
CA ILE A 133 3.44 14.37 11.89
C ILE A 133 2.62 14.09 13.16
N SER A 134 3.23 14.19 14.35
CA SER A 134 2.52 13.93 15.60
C SER A 134 1.43 14.97 15.94
N ASN A 135 1.52 16.15 15.37
CA ASN A 135 0.59 17.28 15.60
C ASN A 135 -0.35 17.55 14.41
N LEU A 136 -0.43 16.65 13.43
CA LEU A 136 -1.36 16.78 12.31
C LEU A 136 -2.80 16.78 12.80
N ALA A 137 -3.64 17.60 12.18
CA ALA A 137 -5.07 17.55 12.38
C ALA A 137 -5.67 16.32 11.64
N ASP A 138 -6.87 15.93 12.07
CA ASP A 138 -7.60 14.82 11.43
C ASP A 138 -7.67 14.99 9.91
N HIS A 139 -7.49 13.89 9.20
CA HIS A 139 -7.50 13.81 7.73
C HIS A 139 -6.42 14.66 7.01
N LYS A 140 -5.44 15.22 7.74
CA LYS A 140 -4.26 15.85 7.15
C LYS A 140 -3.11 14.84 7.07
N TYR A 141 -2.28 14.99 6.05
CA TYR A 141 -1.12 14.12 5.85
C TYR A 141 0.12 14.93 5.41
N VAL A 142 1.26 14.31 5.58
CA VAL A 142 2.55 14.77 5.03
C VAL A 142 3.00 13.76 3.99
N VAL A 143 3.48 14.24 2.85
CA VAL A 143 4.09 13.39 1.83
C VAL A 143 5.59 13.29 2.10
N LEU A 144 6.09 12.07 2.16
CA LEU A 144 7.51 11.76 2.27
C LEU A 144 7.95 11.02 1.01
N GLU A 145 9.03 11.46 0.39
CA GLU A 145 9.65 10.85 -0.79
C GLU A 145 11.06 10.34 -0.41
N PHE A 146 11.43 9.14 -0.90
CA PHE A 146 12.70 8.47 -0.61
C PHE A 146 13.42 8.02 -1.87
#